data_4f8432886f28599a11eadb52e4ac6966
#
_entry.id   4f8432886f28599a11eadb52e4ac6966
#
_cell.length_a   1.000
_cell.length_b   1.000
_cell.length_c   1.000
_cell.angle_alpha   90.00
_cell.angle_beta   90.00
_cell.angle_gamma   90.00
#
_symmetry.space_group_name_H-M   'P 1'
#
loop_
_entity.id
_entity.type
_entity.pdbx_description
1 polymer ?
#
loop_
_entity_poly.entity_id
_entity_poly.type
_entity_poly.pdbx_seq_one_letter_code
_entity_poly.pdbx_strand_id
1 'polypeptide(L)'
;MPQTEWNLDRDGFCMLHHAVDVATIQRLLSVLDSAFEDDSKSVRARSSRGHIYAARNLIETIPEVTTVWQVNPMLSLLHEQLGVDCGLVRALFFDKPPDRTWSLPWHKDTSIAVKEHRAMSQSLTRPTVKAGVPHVIASDAILRQLLTLRIHLDEVTDENGPLRVIPGSHVASDSDGIGVDRAVTIHAEIGDVLAMRPLISHASGSSAPNTQRHRRILHLEFAASERLPDGYRWHDFVRLIKD
;
A
#
# COMPACT_ATOMS: atom_id res chain seq x y z
N MET A 1 26.46 -7.51 10.12
CA MET A 1 26.72 -6.41 9.19
C MET A 1 25.80 -5.27 9.58
N PRO A 2 26.22 -3.98 9.59
CA PRO A 2 25.30 -2.90 9.84
C PRO A 2 24.17 -3.01 8.82
N GLN A 3 22.91 -2.98 9.26
CA GLN A 3 21.77 -2.89 8.38
C GLN A 3 21.94 -1.63 7.56
N THR A 4 21.93 -1.76 6.24
CA THR A 4 21.97 -0.62 5.33
C THR A 4 20.70 0.18 5.60
N GLU A 5 20.84 1.38 6.12
CA GLU A 5 19.70 2.25 6.37
C GLU A 5 19.15 2.71 5.02
N TRP A 6 17.95 2.21 4.66
CA TRP A 6 17.27 2.58 3.41
C TRP A 6 16.73 4.00 3.53
N ASN A 7 16.84 4.76 2.45
CA ASN A 7 16.42 6.14 2.39
C ASN A 7 15.38 6.34 1.28
N LEU A 8 14.27 7.00 1.62
CA LEU A 8 13.11 7.14 0.73
C LEU A 8 13.43 7.93 -0.55
N ASP A 9 14.29 8.95 -0.47
CA ASP A 9 14.64 9.78 -1.63
C ASP A 9 15.68 9.11 -2.53
N ARG A 10 16.66 8.42 -1.94
CA ARG A 10 17.70 7.71 -2.68
C ARG A 10 17.22 6.37 -3.23
N ASP A 11 16.58 5.58 -2.39
CA ASP A 11 16.25 4.18 -2.66
C ASP A 11 14.80 3.96 -3.07
N GLY A 12 13.91 4.93 -2.80
CA GLY A 12 12.47 4.86 -3.07
C GLY A 12 11.67 4.16 -1.98
N PHE A 13 12.30 3.74 -0.89
CA PHE A 13 11.65 3.14 0.27
C PHE A 13 12.49 3.29 1.54
N CYS A 14 11.83 3.20 2.69
CA CYS A 14 12.48 3.05 4.00
C CYS A 14 11.60 2.23 4.94
N MET A 15 12.18 1.70 6.01
CA MET A 15 11.46 0.96 7.04
C MET A 15 11.36 1.80 8.31
N LEU A 16 10.15 1.94 8.83
CA LEU A 16 9.88 2.46 10.16
C LEU A 16 9.66 1.26 11.09
N HIS A 17 10.67 0.95 11.89
CA HIS A 17 10.61 -0.19 12.81
C HIS A 17 9.71 0.10 14.00
N HIS A 18 8.86 -0.87 14.38
CA HIS A 18 7.94 -0.80 15.52
C HIS A 18 7.07 0.48 15.51
N ALA A 19 6.70 0.95 14.32
CA ALA A 19 5.92 2.19 14.16
C ALA A 19 4.49 2.06 14.69
N VAL A 20 3.97 0.84 14.77
CA VAL A 20 2.66 0.51 15.35
C VAL A 20 2.86 -0.56 16.41
N ASP A 21 2.39 -0.30 17.62
CA ASP A 21 2.51 -1.26 18.73
C ASP A 21 1.64 -2.52 18.50
N VAL A 22 2.07 -3.63 19.12
CA VAL A 22 1.43 -4.94 18.93
C VAL A 22 -0.04 -4.93 19.38
N ALA A 23 -0.40 -4.18 20.43
CA ALA A 23 -1.78 -4.11 20.90
C ALA A 23 -2.67 -3.40 19.87
N THR A 24 -2.17 -2.35 19.22
CA THR A 24 -2.86 -1.69 18.10
C THR A 24 -3.01 -2.63 16.89
N ILE A 25 -1.97 -3.41 16.53
CA ILE A 25 -2.07 -4.43 15.47
C ILE A 25 -3.15 -5.47 15.81
N GLN A 26 -3.20 -5.96 17.04
CA GLN A 26 -4.21 -6.93 17.46
C GLN A 26 -5.64 -6.35 17.38
N ARG A 27 -5.82 -5.09 17.79
CA ARG A 27 -7.13 -4.41 17.61
C ARG A 27 -7.51 -4.28 16.14
N LEU A 28 -6.56 -3.87 15.27
CA LEU A 28 -6.80 -3.78 13.84
C LEU A 28 -7.19 -5.12 13.24
N LEU A 29 -6.52 -6.21 13.60
CA LEU A 29 -6.85 -7.55 13.13
C LEU A 29 -8.27 -7.93 13.56
N SER A 30 -8.63 -7.70 14.83
CA SER A 30 -9.98 -7.98 15.34
C SER A 30 -11.05 -7.18 14.60
N VAL A 31 -10.81 -5.91 14.32
CA VAL A 31 -11.74 -5.04 13.57
C VAL A 31 -11.86 -5.50 12.12
N LEU A 32 -10.75 -5.84 11.47
CA LEU A 32 -10.73 -6.37 10.10
C LEU A 32 -11.50 -7.69 10.01
N ASP A 33 -11.26 -8.62 10.93
CA ASP A 33 -11.93 -9.91 10.97
C ASP A 33 -13.44 -9.73 11.14
N SER A 34 -13.87 -8.90 12.11
CA SER A 34 -15.31 -8.58 12.33
C SER A 34 -15.96 -7.92 11.11
N ALA A 35 -15.27 -6.96 10.48
CA ALA A 35 -15.77 -6.30 9.27
C ALA A 35 -15.84 -7.26 8.08
N PHE A 36 -15.01 -8.31 8.08
CA PHE A 36 -14.94 -9.30 7.01
C PHE A 36 -15.97 -10.43 7.18
N GLU A 37 -16.54 -10.62 8.34
CA GLU A 37 -17.66 -11.54 8.58
C GLU A 37 -18.96 -11.02 7.95
N ASP A 38 -19.12 -9.69 7.86
CA ASP A 38 -20.28 -9.08 7.19
C ASP A 38 -20.18 -9.20 5.67
N ASP A 39 -20.79 -10.23 5.11
CA ASP A 39 -20.72 -10.64 3.69
C ASP A 39 -21.50 -9.72 2.74
N SER A 40 -22.19 -8.70 3.24
CA SER A 40 -23.05 -7.83 2.43
C SER A 40 -22.28 -6.94 1.42
N LYS A 41 -20.93 -6.91 1.50
CA LYS A 41 -20.10 -6.00 0.71
C LYS A 41 -19.14 -6.76 -0.20
N SER A 42 -19.52 -6.90 -1.45
CA SER A 42 -18.92 -7.70 -2.54
C SER A 42 -17.50 -7.35 -3.00
N VAL A 43 -16.75 -6.51 -2.27
CA VAL A 43 -15.40 -6.02 -2.68
C VAL A 43 -14.25 -6.81 -2.07
N ARG A 44 -14.52 -8.04 -1.64
CA ARG A 44 -13.56 -8.92 -0.94
C ARG A 44 -13.31 -10.17 -1.74
N ALA A 45 -12.03 -10.50 -1.93
CA ALA A 45 -11.62 -11.74 -2.57
C ALA A 45 -11.34 -12.81 -1.51
N ARG A 46 -11.97 -13.98 -1.64
CA ARG A 46 -11.87 -15.11 -0.71
C ARG A 46 -11.11 -16.28 -1.30
N SER A 47 -10.38 -16.99 -0.45
CA SER A 47 -9.76 -18.29 -0.77
C SER A 47 -10.82 -19.41 -0.81
N SER A 48 -10.42 -20.60 -1.20
CA SER A 48 -11.29 -21.79 -1.19
C SER A 48 -11.79 -22.18 0.21
N ARG A 49 -11.08 -21.79 1.27
CA ARG A 49 -11.47 -22.01 2.68
C ARG A 49 -12.15 -20.77 3.31
N GLY A 50 -12.46 -19.75 2.52
CA GLY A 50 -13.15 -18.56 2.98
C GLY A 50 -12.27 -17.42 3.51
N HIS A 51 -10.95 -17.60 3.63
CA HIS A 51 -10.06 -16.52 4.05
C HIS A 51 -10.08 -15.37 3.06
N ILE A 52 -10.20 -14.14 3.55
CA ILE A 52 -10.08 -12.94 2.70
C ILE A 52 -8.60 -12.69 2.43
N TYR A 53 -8.21 -12.74 1.16
CA TYR A 53 -6.84 -12.46 0.74
C TYR A 53 -6.68 -11.09 0.07
N ALA A 54 -7.77 -10.38 -0.23
CA ALA A 54 -7.75 -8.99 -0.67
C ALA A 54 -9.08 -8.29 -0.35
N ALA A 55 -9.01 -7.07 0.16
CA ALA A 55 -10.16 -6.18 0.36
C ALA A 55 -9.81 -4.77 -0.09
N ARG A 56 -10.80 -4.06 -0.64
CA ARG A 56 -10.70 -2.69 -1.15
C ARG A 56 -11.72 -1.79 -0.46
N ASN A 57 -11.58 -0.48 -0.66
CA ASN A 57 -12.52 0.53 -0.16
C ASN A 57 -12.66 0.51 1.38
N LEU A 58 -11.53 0.27 2.08
CA LEU A 58 -11.56 0.14 3.55
C LEU A 58 -11.83 1.47 4.24
N ILE A 59 -11.54 2.61 3.61
CA ILE A 59 -11.80 3.96 4.16
C ILE A 59 -13.28 4.12 4.50
N GLU A 60 -14.17 3.62 3.65
CA GLU A 60 -15.63 3.73 3.83
C GLU A 60 -16.18 2.74 4.86
N THR A 61 -15.46 1.66 5.11
CA THR A 61 -16.02 0.50 5.84
C THR A 61 -15.37 0.24 7.19
N ILE A 62 -14.17 0.77 7.43
CA ILE A 62 -13.37 0.51 8.64
C ILE A 62 -12.76 1.83 9.13
N PRO A 63 -13.42 2.53 10.08
CA PRO A 63 -12.96 3.83 10.57
C PRO A 63 -11.52 3.82 11.13
N GLU A 64 -11.09 2.73 11.76
CA GLU A 64 -9.77 2.60 12.35
C GLU A 64 -8.64 2.75 11.32
N VAL A 65 -8.90 2.40 10.06
CA VAL A 65 -7.98 2.56 8.95
C VAL A 65 -7.66 4.04 8.69
N THR A 66 -8.60 4.94 9.01
CA THR A 66 -8.42 6.37 8.79
C THR A 66 -7.62 7.07 9.90
N THR A 67 -7.34 6.40 11.01
CA THR A 67 -6.68 6.99 12.18
C THR A 67 -5.36 6.33 12.56
N VAL A 68 -5.14 5.05 12.23
CA VAL A 68 -3.94 4.30 12.65
C VAL A 68 -2.61 4.93 12.24
N TRP A 69 -2.60 5.70 11.16
CA TRP A 69 -1.41 6.37 10.63
C TRP A 69 -1.16 7.76 11.24
N GLN A 70 -2.12 8.29 12.02
CA GLN A 70 -2.07 9.65 12.59
C GLN A 70 -1.21 9.71 13.86
N VAL A 71 -0.20 8.88 13.95
CA VAL A 71 0.75 8.81 15.06
C VAL A 71 2.19 8.80 14.53
N ASN A 72 3.12 9.26 15.37
CA ASN A 72 4.55 9.18 15.04
C ASN A 72 5.04 7.73 15.13
N PRO A 73 6.00 7.32 14.26
CA PRO A 73 6.77 8.15 13.32
C PRO A 73 6.10 8.34 11.94
N MET A 74 4.96 7.67 11.65
CA MET A 74 4.30 7.74 10.34
C MET A 74 3.86 9.16 9.97
N LEU A 75 3.23 9.87 10.91
CA LEU A 75 2.75 11.23 10.69
C LEU A 75 3.89 12.19 10.35
N SER A 76 5.00 12.12 11.08
CA SER A 76 6.18 12.96 10.82
C SER A 76 6.74 12.69 9.42
N LEU A 77 6.86 11.43 9.03
CA LEU A 77 7.32 11.08 7.68
C LEU A 77 6.38 11.60 6.59
N LEU A 78 5.06 11.45 6.76
CA LEU A 78 4.08 11.96 5.79
C LEU A 78 4.18 13.47 5.64
N HIS A 79 4.30 14.21 6.73
CA HIS A 79 4.46 15.68 6.69
C HIS A 79 5.78 16.10 6.02
N GLU A 80 6.87 15.40 6.31
CA GLU A 80 8.17 15.67 5.70
C GLU A 80 8.12 15.44 4.18
N GLN A 81 7.51 14.34 3.75
CA GLN A 81 7.56 13.88 2.36
C GLN A 81 6.46 14.45 1.46
N LEU A 82 5.30 14.78 2.02
CA LEU A 82 4.11 15.21 1.29
C LEU A 82 3.57 16.57 1.74
N GLY A 83 4.03 17.09 2.88
CA GLY A 83 3.51 18.32 3.48
C GLY A 83 2.31 18.10 4.40
N VAL A 84 1.98 19.14 5.17
CA VAL A 84 0.94 19.08 6.23
C VAL A 84 -0.50 18.99 5.70
N ASP A 85 -0.70 19.27 4.42
CA ASP A 85 -2.01 19.16 3.76
C ASP A 85 -2.25 17.79 3.09
N CYS A 86 -1.34 16.83 3.32
CA CYS A 86 -1.49 15.48 2.77
C CYS A 86 -2.73 14.78 3.34
N GLY A 87 -3.21 13.78 2.59
CA GLY A 87 -4.36 12.99 3.01
C GLY A 87 -4.29 11.55 2.51
N LEU A 88 -4.97 10.66 3.24
CA LEU A 88 -5.16 9.27 2.84
C LEU A 88 -6.17 9.22 1.68
N VAL A 89 -5.77 8.60 0.57
CA VAL A 89 -6.57 8.52 -0.66
C VAL A 89 -7.04 7.11 -1.01
N ARG A 90 -6.41 6.09 -0.43
CA ARG A 90 -6.82 4.70 -0.62
C ARG A 90 -6.32 3.82 0.51
N ALA A 91 -7.13 2.82 0.90
CA ALA A 91 -6.76 1.80 1.86
C ALA A 91 -7.16 0.43 1.35
N LEU A 92 -6.22 -0.52 1.40
CA LEU A 92 -6.35 -1.88 0.91
C LEU A 92 -5.85 -2.86 1.96
N PHE A 93 -6.44 -4.05 2.00
CA PHE A 93 -5.94 -5.18 2.76
C PHE A 93 -5.47 -6.26 1.80
N PHE A 94 -4.33 -6.86 2.09
CA PHE A 94 -3.80 -8.02 1.39
C PHE A 94 -3.34 -9.08 2.37
N ASP A 95 -3.66 -10.32 2.07
CA ASP A 95 -3.16 -11.49 2.79
C ASP A 95 -2.60 -12.54 1.82
N LYS A 96 -1.66 -13.32 2.29
CA LYS A 96 -1.27 -14.61 1.75
C LYS A 96 -1.56 -15.67 2.81
N PRO A 97 -2.82 -16.15 2.87
CA PRO A 97 -3.19 -17.15 3.86
C PRO A 97 -2.54 -18.51 3.52
N PRO A 98 -2.43 -19.40 4.50
CA PRO A 98 -1.82 -20.74 4.30
C PRO A 98 -2.43 -21.57 3.18
N ASP A 99 -3.72 -21.40 2.92
CA ASP A 99 -4.46 -22.16 1.90
C ASP A 99 -4.47 -21.48 0.52
N ARG A 100 -3.93 -20.28 0.40
CA ARG A 100 -3.86 -19.56 -0.87
C ARG A 100 -2.62 -18.69 -0.99
N THR A 101 -1.59 -19.22 -1.62
CA THR A 101 -0.44 -18.41 -2.04
C THR A 101 -0.66 -17.82 -3.43
N TRP A 102 -0.05 -16.67 -3.68
CA TRP A 102 -0.05 -16.00 -4.98
C TRP A 102 1.24 -15.19 -5.13
N SER A 103 1.66 -15.00 -6.36
CA SER A 103 2.80 -14.15 -6.71
C SER A 103 2.32 -12.91 -7.47
N LEU A 104 3.08 -11.84 -7.37
CA LEU A 104 2.88 -10.63 -8.14
C LEU A 104 4.14 -10.33 -8.93
N PRO A 105 4.07 -10.27 -10.29
CA PRO A 105 5.24 -9.97 -11.11
C PRO A 105 5.74 -8.54 -10.85
N TRP A 106 6.92 -8.21 -11.35
CA TRP A 106 7.49 -6.87 -11.28
C TRP A 106 6.56 -5.82 -11.89
N HIS A 107 6.26 -4.77 -11.14
CA HIS A 107 5.39 -3.67 -11.56
C HIS A 107 5.66 -2.42 -10.71
N LYS A 108 5.05 -1.32 -11.13
CA LYS A 108 4.94 -0.05 -10.39
C LYS A 108 3.46 0.21 -10.10
N ASP A 109 3.15 0.86 -8.99
CA ASP A 109 1.78 1.23 -8.62
C ASP A 109 1.38 2.54 -9.32
N THR A 110 0.73 2.42 -10.48
CA THR A 110 0.41 3.59 -11.32
C THR A 110 -1.07 3.95 -11.33
N SER A 111 -1.92 3.12 -10.74
CA SER A 111 -3.38 3.26 -10.81
C SER A 111 -3.93 3.94 -9.56
N ILE A 112 -4.61 5.06 -9.71
CA ILE A 112 -5.26 5.81 -8.64
C ILE A 112 -6.78 5.72 -8.69
N ALA A 113 -7.45 5.83 -7.54
CA ALA A 113 -8.91 5.84 -7.41
C ALA A 113 -9.44 7.27 -7.55
N VAL A 114 -10.47 7.47 -8.38
CA VAL A 114 -11.09 8.77 -8.66
C VAL A 114 -12.61 8.70 -8.49
N LYS A 115 -13.27 9.84 -8.24
CA LYS A 115 -14.74 9.88 -8.08
C LYS A 115 -15.47 9.51 -9.35
N GLU A 116 -14.96 9.95 -10.49
CA GLU A 116 -15.57 9.73 -11.80
C GLU A 116 -14.52 9.74 -12.90
N HIS A 117 -14.81 9.08 -14.01
CA HIS A 117 -14.01 9.25 -15.21
C HIS A 117 -14.40 10.56 -15.91
N ARG A 118 -13.40 11.28 -16.41
CA ARG A 118 -13.58 12.49 -17.22
C ARG A 118 -12.93 12.30 -18.57
N ALA A 119 -13.44 13.03 -19.57
CA ALA A 119 -12.84 13.01 -20.89
C ALA A 119 -11.53 13.82 -20.91
N MET A 120 -10.59 13.39 -21.76
CA MET A 120 -9.39 14.12 -22.19
C MET A 120 -8.50 14.68 -21.07
N SER A 121 -7.71 13.79 -20.43
CA SER A 121 -6.57 14.18 -19.63
C SER A 121 -5.29 13.57 -20.21
N GLN A 122 -4.22 14.36 -20.29
CA GLN A 122 -2.88 13.84 -20.61
C GLN A 122 -2.20 13.23 -19.39
N SER A 123 -2.60 13.65 -18.21
CA SER A 123 -2.01 13.21 -16.94
C SER A 123 -2.74 12.03 -16.30
N LEU A 124 -3.98 11.76 -16.72
CA LEU A 124 -4.85 10.72 -16.16
C LEU A 124 -5.51 9.93 -17.31
N THR A 125 -5.02 8.73 -17.54
CA THR A 125 -5.32 7.91 -18.73
C THR A 125 -5.89 6.55 -18.35
N ARG A 126 -6.29 5.76 -19.36
CA ARG A 126 -6.73 4.36 -19.24
C ARG A 126 -7.76 4.15 -18.13
N PRO A 127 -8.98 4.69 -18.28
CA PRO A 127 -10.05 4.54 -17.31
C PRO A 127 -10.41 3.06 -17.12
N THR A 128 -10.57 2.63 -15.87
CA THR A 128 -10.99 1.29 -15.46
C THR A 128 -11.89 1.37 -14.24
N VAL A 129 -12.61 0.29 -13.93
CA VAL A 129 -13.37 0.18 -12.68
C VAL A 129 -12.84 -1.02 -11.89
N LYS A 130 -12.52 -0.81 -10.61
CA LYS A 130 -12.07 -1.87 -9.70
C LYS A 130 -12.95 -1.85 -8.45
N ALA A 131 -13.62 -2.96 -8.17
CA ALA A 131 -14.51 -3.08 -7.02
C ALA A 131 -15.56 -1.94 -6.94
N GLY A 132 -16.16 -1.58 -8.08
CA GLY A 132 -17.17 -0.51 -8.19
C GLY A 132 -16.60 0.92 -8.24
N VAL A 133 -15.32 1.13 -7.98
CA VAL A 133 -14.67 2.45 -7.94
C VAL A 133 -13.97 2.76 -9.27
N PRO A 134 -14.18 3.95 -9.87
CA PRO A 134 -13.43 4.40 -11.02
C PRO A 134 -11.94 4.56 -10.71
N HIS A 135 -11.11 4.12 -11.64
CA HIS A 135 -9.65 4.23 -11.57
C HIS A 135 -9.08 4.74 -12.88
N VAL A 136 -7.94 5.40 -12.79
CA VAL A 136 -7.15 5.86 -13.95
C VAL A 136 -5.67 5.57 -13.70
N ILE A 137 -4.89 5.52 -14.77
CA ILE A 137 -3.42 5.53 -14.67
C ILE A 137 -2.98 6.98 -14.57
N ALA A 138 -2.25 7.30 -13.52
CA ALA A 138 -1.70 8.62 -13.29
C ALA A 138 -0.30 8.77 -13.92
N SER A 139 0.02 9.99 -14.35
CA SER A 139 1.37 10.33 -14.82
C SER A 139 2.38 10.30 -13.67
N ASP A 140 3.66 10.15 -14.00
CA ASP A 140 4.75 10.17 -13.03
C ASP A 140 4.76 11.45 -12.18
N ALA A 141 4.40 12.59 -12.76
CA ALA A 141 4.32 13.86 -12.04
C ALA A 141 3.32 13.81 -10.88
N ILE A 142 2.19 13.12 -11.04
CA ILE A 142 1.22 12.90 -9.97
C ILE A 142 1.75 11.84 -9.00
N LEU A 143 2.27 10.72 -9.50
CA LEU A 143 2.74 9.60 -8.68
C LEU A 143 3.92 9.98 -7.78
N ARG A 144 4.78 10.93 -8.20
CA ARG A 144 5.86 11.49 -7.35
C ARG A 144 5.35 12.28 -6.14
N GLN A 145 4.08 12.70 -6.15
CA GLN A 145 3.42 13.38 -5.04
C GLN A 145 2.62 12.42 -4.14
N LEU A 146 2.85 11.12 -4.28
CA LEU A 146 2.23 10.09 -3.46
C LEU A 146 3.27 9.34 -2.65
N LEU A 147 2.82 8.78 -1.54
CA LEU A 147 3.56 7.87 -0.68
C LEU A 147 2.65 6.74 -0.22
N THR A 148 3.19 5.54 -0.18
CA THR A 148 2.51 4.36 0.36
C THR A 148 3.11 3.97 1.69
N LEU A 149 2.27 3.74 2.71
CA LEU A 149 2.64 3.08 3.95
C LEU A 149 2.04 1.67 3.97
N ARG A 150 2.89 0.67 4.17
CA ARG A 150 2.50 -0.73 4.29
C ARG A 150 2.74 -1.19 5.71
N ILE A 151 1.67 -1.25 6.50
CA ILE A 151 1.71 -1.72 7.90
C ILE A 151 1.71 -3.25 7.88
N HIS A 152 2.73 -3.86 8.47
CA HIS A 152 2.85 -5.30 8.58
C HIS A 152 2.07 -5.78 9.81
N LEU A 153 0.99 -6.51 9.56
CA LEU A 153 0.12 -7.07 10.61
C LEU A 153 0.64 -8.44 11.10
N ASP A 154 1.53 -9.05 10.33
CA ASP A 154 2.26 -10.28 10.65
C ASP A 154 3.75 -10.07 10.40
N GLU A 155 4.58 -10.91 11.02
CA GLU A 155 5.99 -11.05 10.69
C GLU A 155 6.15 -11.49 9.22
N VAL A 156 7.07 -10.88 8.49
CA VAL A 156 7.39 -11.20 7.11
C VAL A 156 8.78 -11.80 7.00
N THR A 157 8.82 -13.04 6.53
CA THR A 157 10.04 -13.85 6.35
C THR A 157 10.09 -14.39 4.93
N ASP A 158 11.14 -15.13 4.57
CA ASP A 158 11.22 -15.82 3.29
C ASP A 158 10.10 -16.85 3.08
N GLU A 159 9.47 -17.30 4.16
CA GLU A 159 8.46 -18.37 4.17
C GLU A 159 7.09 -17.93 3.65
N ASN A 160 6.71 -16.66 3.91
CA ASN A 160 5.36 -16.16 3.60
C ASN A 160 5.32 -15.18 2.42
N GLY A 161 6.28 -15.31 1.49
CA GLY A 161 6.29 -14.60 0.22
C GLY A 161 6.49 -13.09 0.36
N PRO A 162 7.66 -12.66 0.84
CA PRO A 162 7.99 -11.26 1.09
C PRO A 162 7.92 -10.41 -0.17
N LEU A 163 7.80 -9.10 0.02
CA LEU A 163 7.98 -8.13 -1.05
C LEU A 163 9.46 -8.06 -1.43
N ARG A 164 9.70 -7.88 -2.73
CA ARG A 164 11.02 -7.55 -3.27
C ARG A 164 10.92 -6.21 -3.96
N VAL A 165 11.90 -5.34 -3.74
CA VAL A 165 11.97 -4.00 -4.33
C VAL A 165 13.31 -3.80 -5.04
N ILE A 166 13.35 -2.97 -6.08
CA ILE A 166 14.59 -2.58 -6.76
C ILE A 166 14.94 -1.17 -6.30
N PRO A 167 15.96 -1.00 -5.43
CA PRO A 167 16.36 0.32 -4.93
C PRO A 167 16.68 1.31 -6.06
N GLY A 168 16.18 2.55 -5.93
CA GLY A 168 16.39 3.61 -6.91
C GLY A 168 15.52 3.55 -8.16
N SER A 169 14.71 2.50 -8.35
CA SER A 169 13.88 2.33 -9.56
C SER A 169 12.75 3.35 -9.70
N HIS A 170 12.42 4.08 -8.64
CA HIS A 170 11.37 5.11 -8.65
C HIS A 170 11.77 6.37 -9.44
N VAL A 171 13.08 6.62 -9.62
CA VAL A 171 13.61 7.77 -10.38
C VAL A 171 14.19 7.34 -11.73
N ALA A 172 14.44 6.06 -11.94
CA ALA A 172 14.99 5.55 -13.17
C ALA A 172 13.94 5.50 -14.29
N SER A 173 14.38 5.73 -15.52
CA SER A 173 13.52 5.49 -16.69
C SER A 173 13.38 3.99 -16.94
N ASP A 174 12.27 3.57 -17.56
CA ASP A 174 12.05 2.16 -17.91
C ASP A 174 13.09 1.63 -18.94
N SER A 175 13.78 2.55 -19.63
CA SER A 175 14.88 2.23 -20.57
C SER A 175 16.21 1.88 -19.89
N ASP A 176 16.38 2.20 -18.60
CA ASP A 176 17.68 2.07 -17.92
C ASP A 176 18.02 0.64 -17.51
N GLY A 177 17.17 -0.34 -17.84
CA GLY A 177 17.43 -1.76 -17.65
C GLY A 177 17.78 -2.12 -16.20
N ILE A 178 17.04 -1.58 -15.23
CA ILE A 178 17.29 -1.86 -13.80
C ILE A 178 17.15 -3.35 -13.55
N GLY A 179 18.28 -3.99 -13.36
CA GLY A 179 18.38 -5.43 -13.23
C GLY A 179 17.68 -5.97 -11.99
N VAL A 180 16.90 -7.03 -12.16
CA VAL A 180 16.25 -7.79 -11.08
C VAL A 180 17.25 -8.36 -10.08
N ASP A 181 18.52 -8.50 -10.47
CA ASP A 181 19.67 -8.90 -9.65
C ASP A 181 19.98 -7.93 -8.50
N ARG A 182 19.57 -6.66 -8.62
CA ARG A 182 19.71 -5.65 -7.56
C ARG A 182 18.55 -5.64 -6.56
N ALA A 183 17.57 -6.51 -6.74
CA ALA A 183 16.39 -6.53 -5.89
C ALA A 183 16.73 -6.97 -4.47
N VAL A 184 16.18 -6.25 -3.50
CA VAL A 184 16.24 -6.59 -2.07
C VAL A 184 14.93 -7.18 -1.61
N THR A 185 15.01 -8.17 -0.73
CA THR A 185 13.85 -8.76 -0.04
C THR A 185 13.56 -7.96 1.22
N ILE A 186 12.28 -7.64 1.41
CA ILE A 186 11.80 -6.90 2.57
C ILE A 186 11.30 -7.89 3.62
N HIS A 187 12.07 -8.03 4.71
CA HIS A 187 11.64 -8.69 5.93
C HIS A 187 11.12 -7.64 6.91
N ALA A 188 10.19 -8.00 7.76
CA ALA A 188 9.57 -7.07 8.70
C ALA A 188 9.06 -7.80 9.94
N GLU A 189 9.07 -7.14 11.06
CA GLU A 189 8.39 -7.57 12.29
C GLU A 189 6.95 -7.05 12.32
N ILE A 190 6.14 -7.60 13.24
CA ILE A 190 4.77 -7.12 13.46
C ILE A 190 4.83 -5.65 13.90
N GLY A 191 4.07 -4.79 13.23
CA GLY A 191 4.03 -3.35 13.51
C GLY A 191 5.09 -2.53 12.81
N ASP A 192 6.01 -3.15 12.06
CA ASP A 192 6.88 -2.43 11.13
C ASP A 192 6.06 -1.82 10.00
N VAL A 193 6.51 -0.67 9.50
CA VAL A 193 5.87 0.02 8.38
C VAL A 193 6.88 0.28 7.27
N LEU A 194 6.65 -0.33 6.12
CA LEU A 194 7.40 0.00 4.91
C LEU A 194 6.78 1.22 4.24
N ALA A 195 7.51 2.33 4.21
CA ALA A 195 7.18 3.47 3.37
C ALA A 195 7.83 3.31 2.00
N MET A 196 7.07 3.51 0.92
CA MET A 196 7.59 3.34 -0.45
C MET A 196 6.93 4.30 -1.45
N ARG A 197 7.72 4.74 -2.43
CA ARG A 197 7.22 5.52 -3.57
C ARG A 197 6.42 4.63 -4.53
N PRO A 198 5.27 5.07 -5.09
CA PRO A 198 4.49 4.27 -6.04
C PRO A 198 5.28 3.81 -7.28
N LEU A 199 6.23 4.64 -7.72
CA LEU A 199 7.06 4.37 -8.90
C LEU A 199 8.20 3.38 -8.64
N ILE A 200 8.38 2.84 -7.42
CA ILE A 200 9.38 1.80 -7.17
C ILE A 200 8.95 0.49 -7.83
N SER A 201 9.85 -0.14 -8.57
CA SER A 201 9.60 -1.47 -9.11
C SER A 201 9.62 -2.50 -7.98
N HIS A 202 8.53 -3.24 -7.85
CA HIS A 202 8.40 -4.24 -6.81
C HIS A 202 7.68 -5.50 -7.30
N ALA A 203 7.89 -6.59 -6.60
CA ALA A 203 7.30 -7.89 -6.86
C ALA A 203 7.09 -8.64 -5.56
N SER A 204 6.31 -9.71 -5.56
CA SER A 204 6.29 -10.63 -4.42
C SER A 204 6.19 -12.08 -4.87
N GLY A 205 7.00 -12.95 -4.27
CA GLY A 205 6.96 -14.39 -4.49
C GLY A 205 5.73 -15.05 -3.86
N SER A 206 5.50 -16.31 -4.19
CA SER A 206 4.56 -17.17 -3.48
C SER A 206 5.11 -17.51 -2.09
N SER A 207 4.22 -17.84 -1.15
CA SER A 207 4.63 -18.43 0.12
C SER A 207 5.23 -19.82 -0.08
N ALA A 208 6.08 -20.25 0.84
CA ALA A 208 6.65 -21.60 0.83
C ALA A 208 5.53 -22.67 0.91
N PRO A 209 5.73 -23.84 0.28
CA PRO A 209 4.78 -24.94 0.39
C PRO A 209 4.54 -25.32 1.87
N ASN A 210 3.28 -25.55 2.23
CA ASN A 210 2.86 -25.99 3.57
C ASN A 210 3.12 -25.00 4.71
N THR A 211 3.47 -23.75 4.44
CA THR A 211 3.54 -22.72 5.49
C THR A 211 2.19 -22.59 6.19
N GLN A 212 2.22 -22.37 7.50
CA GLN A 212 1.03 -22.06 8.30
C GLN A 212 0.94 -20.57 8.59
N ARG A 213 1.86 -19.76 8.04
CA ARG A 213 1.95 -18.33 8.29
C ARG A 213 1.07 -17.54 7.32
N HIS A 214 0.34 -16.58 7.86
CA HIS A 214 -0.26 -15.48 7.10
C HIS A 214 0.79 -14.43 6.73
N ARG A 215 0.48 -13.60 5.76
CA ARG A 215 1.15 -12.33 5.50
C ARG A 215 0.11 -11.27 5.24
N ARG A 216 -0.44 -10.73 6.32
CA ARG A 216 -1.45 -9.66 6.28
C ARG A 216 -0.78 -8.29 6.28
N ILE A 217 -1.22 -7.45 5.36
CA ILE A 217 -0.71 -6.10 5.15
C ILE A 217 -1.89 -5.14 5.05
N LEU A 218 -1.85 -4.06 5.81
CA LEU A 218 -2.67 -2.88 5.56
C LEU A 218 -1.87 -1.91 4.70
N HIS A 219 -2.36 -1.63 3.49
CA HIS A 219 -1.70 -0.82 2.48
C HIS A 219 -2.44 0.51 2.35
N LEU A 220 -1.80 1.59 2.74
CA LEU A 220 -2.35 2.94 2.82
C LEU A 220 -1.64 3.84 1.81
N GLU A 221 -2.38 4.48 0.92
CA GLU A 221 -1.83 5.42 -0.07
C GLU A 221 -2.20 6.84 0.29
N PHE A 222 -1.21 7.72 0.26
CA PHE A 222 -1.32 9.12 0.61
C PHE A 222 -0.95 10.01 -0.56
N ALA A 223 -1.61 11.16 -0.66
CA ALA A 223 -1.31 12.20 -1.64
C ALA A 223 -1.00 13.54 -0.94
N ALA A 224 -0.08 14.30 -1.52
CA ALA A 224 0.31 15.63 -1.03
C ALA A 224 -0.82 16.67 -1.15
N SER A 225 -1.79 16.45 -2.05
CA SER A 225 -2.85 17.42 -2.34
C SER A 225 -4.18 16.74 -2.62
N GLU A 226 -5.26 17.35 -2.14
CA GLU A 226 -6.63 16.98 -2.49
C GLU A 226 -6.96 17.27 -3.97
N ARG A 227 -6.19 18.13 -4.61
CA ARG A 227 -6.44 18.57 -6.00
C ARG A 227 -5.74 17.64 -6.99
N LEU A 228 -6.50 17.16 -7.96
CA LEU A 228 -5.98 16.50 -9.16
C LEU A 228 -6.13 17.42 -10.38
N PRO A 229 -5.30 17.26 -11.43
CA PRO A 229 -5.42 18.04 -12.65
C PRO A 229 -6.74 17.74 -13.40
N ASP A 230 -7.05 18.58 -14.38
CA ASP A 230 -8.16 18.40 -15.34
C ASP A 230 -9.54 18.22 -14.68
N GLY A 231 -9.70 18.78 -13.47
CA GLY A 231 -10.94 18.72 -12.71
C GLY A 231 -11.25 17.34 -12.09
N TYR A 232 -10.33 16.39 -12.18
CA TYR A 232 -10.47 15.12 -11.45
C TYR A 232 -10.47 15.35 -9.94
N ARG A 233 -11.05 14.40 -9.20
CA ARG A 233 -11.06 14.36 -7.72
C ARG A 233 -10.72 12.95 -7.28
N TRP A 234 -9.97 12.85 -6.18
CA TRP A 234 -9.78 11.56 -5.50
C TRP A 234 -11.13 10.93 -5.17
N HIS A 235 -11.21 9.61 -5.18
CA HIS A 235 -12.40 8.91 -4.68
C HIS A 235 -12.62 9.26 -3.22
N ASP A 236 -11.58 9.09 -2.41
CA ASP A 236 -11.50 9.53 -1.02
C ASP A 236 -10.34 10.48 -0.84
N PHE A 237 -10.44 11.37 0.16
CA PHE A 237 -9.34 12.18 0.65
C PHE A 237 -9.58 12.50 2.13
N VAL A 238 -8.94 11.72 3.00
CA VAL A 238 -9.06 11.88 4.46
C VAL A 238 -7.88 12.65 4.97
N ARG A 239 -8.13 13.88 5.40
CA ARG A 239 -7.12 14.74 6.03
C ARG A 239 -6.85 14.29 7.45
N LEU A 240 -5.67 14.70 7.97
CA LEU A 240 -5.41 14.64 9.40
C LEU A 240 -6.51 15.42 10.15
N ILE A 241 -7.07 14.80 11.17
CA ILE A 241 -7.97 15.50 12.10
C ILE A 241 -7.08 16.45 12.91
N LYS A 242 -7.26 17.74 12.70
CA LYS A 242 -6.63 18.78 13.57
C LYS A 242 -7.52 18.87 14.81
N ASP A 243 -6.99 18.45 15.97
CA ASP A 243 -7.59 18.72 17.27
C ASP A 243 -7.73 20.24 17.51
#